data_e7eab0c9fde01a4ffb25b22d07ed716c
#
_entry.id   e7eab0c9fde01a4ffb25b22d07ed716c
#
_cell.length_a   1.000
_cell.length_b   1.000
_cell.length_c   1.000
_cell.angle_alpha   90.00
_cell.angle_beta   90.00
_cell.angle_gamma   90.00
#
_symmetry.space_group_name_H-M   'P 1'
#
loop_
_entity.id
_entity.type
_entity.pdbx_description
1 polymer ?
#
loop_
_entity_poly.entity_id
_entity_poly.type
_entity_poly.pdbx_seq_one_letter_code
_entity_poly.pdbx_strand_id
1 'polypeptide(L)'
;MAVGAKYSDLETVAAETAESMGLEYSEFSMSNQGFFYRSDQFSFARYGIPAVWISAGEKFTGGVNRMREFFLGDYHTVDDEYNPSWKLESTAQTIEAAVRMTEALNKRKAPVEWTGKMTFPVER
;
A
#
# COMPACT_ATOMS: atom_id res chain seq x y z
N MET A 1 4.56 -1.41 2.35
CA MET A 1 3.45 -0.68 3.00
C MET A 1 2.13 -0.94 2.30
N ALA A 2 1.00 -0.72 3.00
CA ALA A 2 -0.34 -0.85 2.43
C ALA A 2 -1.19 0.38 2.83
N VAL A 3 -1.28 1.35 1.93
CA VAL A 3 -1.97 2.63 2.17
C VAL A 3 -3.48 2.38 2.25
N GLY A 4 -4.10 2.76 3.36
CA GLY A 4 -5.51 2.53 3.64
C GLY A 4 -5.80 1.28 4.50
N ALA A 5 -4.82 0.40 4.71
CA ALA A 5 -5.01 -0.84 5.47
C ALA A 5 -5.52 -0.58 6.90
N LYS A 6 -5.05 0.48 7.54
CA LYS A 6 -5.42 0.88 8.92
C LYS A 6 -6.92 1.11 9.15
N TYR A 7 -7.68 1.28 8.09
CA TYR A 7 -9.14 1.50 8.20
C TYR A 7 -9.92 0.19 8.33
N SER A 8 -9.29 -0.95 8.13
CA SER A 8 -9.90 -2.27 8.18
C SER A 8 -8.92 -3.32 8.73
N ASP A 9 -9.38 -4.55 8.90
CA ASP A 9 -8.53 -5.67 9.30
C ASP A 9 -7.57 -6.14 8.19
N LEU A 10 -7.59 -5.48 7.02
CA LEU A 10 -6.50 -5.59 6.01
C LEU A 10 -5.14 -5.18 6.58
N GLU A 11 -5.11 -4.35 7.63
CA GLU A 11 -3.87 -4.00 8.32
C GLU A 11 -3.17 -5.23 8.89
N THR A 12 -3.93 -6.12 9.55
CA THR A 12 -3.40 -7.39 10.07
C THR A 12 -2.89 -8.27 8.94
N VAL A 13 -3.65 -8.42 7.86
CA VAL A 13 -3.24 -9.23 6.70
C VAL A 13 -1.96 -8.67 6.07
N ALA A 14 -1.84 -7.36 5.95
CA ALA A 14 -0.65 -6.71 5.40
C ALA A 14 0.58 -6.91 6.31
N ALA A 15 0.40 -6.80 7.63
CA ALA A 15 1.48 -6.99 8.59
C ALA A 15 1.98 -8.45 8.61
N GLU A 16 1.07 -9.42 8.68
CA GLU A 16 1.39 -10.85 8.63
C GLU A 16 2.06 -11.24 7.31
N THR A 17 1.60 -10.65 6.20
CA THR A 17 2.22 -10.87 4.88
C THR A 17 3.64 -10.34 4.87
N ALA A 18 3.87 -9.12 5.33
CA ALA A 18 5.21 -8.54 5.39
C ALA A 18 6.14 -9.41 6.26
N GLU A 19 5.70 -9.81 7.44
CA GLU A 19 6.45 -10.71 8.33
C GLU A 19 6.83 -12.03 7.65
N SER A 20 5.88 -12.65 6.93
CA SER A 20 6.13 -13.90 6.20
C SER A 20 7.17 -13.78 5.09
N MET A 21 7.43 -12.55 4.64
CA MET A 21 8.44 -12.22 3.63
C MET A 21 9.75 -11.71 4.26
N GLY A 22 9.87 -11.69 5.59
CA GLY A 22 11.01 -11.10 6.28
C GLY A 22 11.09 -9.58 6.16
N LEU A 23 9.95 -8.94 5.91
CA LEU A 23 9.81 -7.49 5.76
C LEU A 23 9.10 -6.89 6.97
N GLU A 24 9.31 -5.58 7.17
CA GLU A 24 8.58 -4.80 8.18
C GLU A 24 7.39 -4.08 7.53
N TYR A 25 6.19 -4.28 8.08
CA TYR A 25 5.04 -3.47 7.71
C TYR A 25 5.21 -2.04 8.26
N SER A 26 4.90 -1.05 7.45
CA SER A 26 4.88 0.35 7.87
C SER A 26 3.75 1.11 7.21
N GLU A 27 3.24 2.13 7.89
CA GLU A 27 2.42 3.14 7.27
C GLU A 27 3.27 4.05 6.38
N PHE A 28 2.62 4.72 5.44
CA PHE A 28 3.25 5.70 4.58
C PHE A 28 3.51 7.01 5.35
N SER A 29 4.76 7.47 5.41
CA SER A 29 5.13 8.66 6.19
C SER A 29 4.47 9.95 5.69
N MET A 30 4.15 10.01 4.39
CA MET A 30 3.43 11.13 3.76
C MET A 30 1.90 10.93 3.76
N SER A 31 1.35 10.10 4.64
CA SER A 31 -0.09 9.84 4.73
C SER A 31 -0.94 11.11 4.93
N ASN A 32 -0.38 12.15 5.54
CA ASN A 32 -1.01 13.46 5.72
C ASN A 32 -1.22 14.24 4.40
N GLN A 33 -0.56 13.84 3.30
CA GLN A 33 -0.77 14.43 1.97
C GLN A 33 -1.98 13.84 1.23
N GLY A 34 -2.75 12.99 1.89
CA GLY A 34 -4.02 12.50 1.38
C GLY A 34 -3.91 11.46 0.26
N PHE A 35 -2.79 10.74 0.15
CA PHE A 35 -2.59 9.73 -0.90
C PHE A 35 -3.70 8.69 -0.96
N PHE A 36 -4.24 8.27 0.20
CA PHE A 36 -5.38 7.35 0.23
C PHE A 36 -6.59 7.88 -0.53
N TYR A 37 -6.87 9.19 -0.39
CA TYR A 37 -8.04 9.84 -1.00
C TYR A 37 -7.87 10.19 -2.48
N ARG A 38 -6.66 10.10 -2.99
CA ARG A 38 -6.27 10.52 -4.35
C ARG A 38 -5.93 9.34 -5.26
N SER A 39 -6.17 8.13 -4.80
CA SER A 39 -5.85 6.88 -5.52
C SER A 39 -7.10 6.02 -5.65
N ASP A 40 -7.10 5.09 -6.58
CA ASP A 40 -8.27 4.33 -7.06
C ASP A 40 -8.97 3.52 -5.96
N GLN A 41 -8.22 3.01 -4.98
CA GLN A 41 -8.79 2.26 -3.86
C GLN A 41 -9.82 3.06 -3.05
N PHE A 42 -9.72 4.40 -3.04
CA PHE A 42 -10.67 5.24 -2.34
C PHE A 42 -12.07 5.17 -2.95
N SER A 43 -12.17 5.00 -4.26
CA SER A 43 -13.46 4.80 -4.94
C SER A 43 -14.20 3.58 -4.41
N PHE A 44 -13.49 2.47 -4.16
CA PHE A 44 -14.07 1.28 -3.53
C PHE A 44 -14.42 1.52 -2.06
N ALA A 45 -13.53 2.17 -1.32
CA ALA A 45 -13.73 2.45 0.11
C ALA A 45 -14.98 3.31 0.36
N ARG A 46 -15.27 4.30 -0.47
CA ARG A 46 -16.48 5.11 -0.40
C ARG A 46 -17.77 4.30 -0.51
N TYR A 47 -17.75 3.21 -1.27
CA TYR A 47 -18.89 2.28 -1.41
C TYR A 47 -18.88 1.15 -0.38
N GLY A 48 -18.08 1.27 0.68
CA GLY A 48 -18.07 0.31 1.78
C GLY A 48 -17.21 -0.92 1.55
N ILE A 49 -16.38 -0.94 0.50
CA ILE A 49 -15.49 -2.03 0.18
C ILE A 49 -14.08 -1.68 0.69
N PRO A 50 -13.57 -2.39 1.73
CA PRO A 50 -12.20 -2.17 2.19
C PRO A 50 -11.20 -2.40 1.07
N ALA A 51 -10.33 -1.43 0.83
CA ALA A 51 -9.36 -1.47 -0.25
C ALA A 51 -8.05 -0.80 0.15
N VAL A 52 -6.95 -1.27 -0.42
CA VAL A 52 -5.60 -0.80 -0.12
C VAL A 52 -4.80 -0.59 -1.39
N TRP A 53 -3.88 0.35 -1.35
CA TRP A 53 -2.79 0.46 -2.30
C TRP A 53 -1.52 -0.15 -1.69
N ILE A 54 -1.03 -1.24 -2.30
CA ILE A 54 0.20 -1.91 -1.87
C ILE A 54 1.37 -1.29 -2.63
N SER A 55 2.43 -0.95 -1.90
CA SER A 55 3.63 -0.38 -2.48
C SER A 55 4.87 -0.79 -1.69
N ALA A 56 6.05 -0.57 -2.28
CA ALA A 56 7.32 -0.68 -1.57
C ALA A 56 7.31 0.18 -0.31
N GLY A 57 8.05 -0.23 0.70
CA GLY A 57 8.24 0.57 1.91
C GLY A 57 9.17 1.75 1.66
N GLU A 58 9.36 2.56 2.68
CA GLU A 58 10.26 3.72 2.66
C GLU A 58 11.65 3.40 3.25
N LYS A 59 11.83 2.21 3.84
CA LYS A 59 13.10 1.72 4.38
C LYS A 59 13.74 0.78 3.37
N PHE A 60 14.79 1.23 2.73
CA PHE A 60 15.54 0.46 1.73
C PHE A 60 16.87 -0.01 2.30
N THR A 61 17.33 -1.17 1.85
CA THR A 61 18.61 -1.76 2.27
C THR A 61 19.81 -0.83 2.06
N GLY A 62 19.74 0.06 1.07
CA GLY A 62 20.76 1.07 0.81
C GLY A 62 20.65 2.35 1.64
N GLY A 63 19.67 2.44 2.56
CA GLY A 63 19.46 3.60 3.44
C GLY A 63 18.86 4.84 2.78
N VAL A 64 18.66 4.84 1.46
CA VAL A 64 18.07 5.96 0.72
C VAL A 64 16.59 5.68 0.46
N ASN A 65 15.72 6.62 0.85
CA ASN A 65 14.29 6.53 0.57
C ASN A 65 14.01 6.95 -0.89
N ARG A 66 14.19 6.03 -1.82
CA ARG A 66 13.97 6.24 -3.26
C ARG A 66 12.55 6.64 -3.60
N MET A 67 11.58 6.12 -2.86
CA MET A 67 10.17 6.48 -3.07
C MET A 67 9.93 7.96 -2.75
N ARG A 68 10.50 8.45 -1.63
CA ARG A 68 10.39 9.85 -1.27
C ARG A 68 11.07 10.76 -2.31
N GLU A 69 12.26 10.38 -2.78
CA GLU A 69 12.96 11.13 -3.83
C GLU A 69 12.11 11.22 -5.09
N PHE A 70 11.54 10.11 -5.55
CA PHE A 70 10.66 10.08 -6.72
C PHE A 70 9.41 10.97 -6.55
N PHE A 71 8.68 10.86 -5.42
CA PHE A 71 7.49 11.67 -5.20
C PHE A 71 7.77 13.17 -5.06
N LEU A 72 8.96 13.56 -4.64
CA LEU A 72 9.34 14.97 -4.52
C LEU A 72 10.04 15.51 -5.77
N GLY A 73 10.49 14.66 -6.67
CA GLY A 73 11.21 15.00 -7.88
C GLY A 73 10.40 14.70 -9.15
N ASP A 74 10.54 13.50 -9.65
CA ASP A 74 10.12 13.16 -11.03
C ASP A 74 8.62 12.86 -11.16
N TYR A 75 7.94 12.46 -10.06
CA TYR A 75 6.55 12.02 -10.09
C TYR A 75 5.60 13.04 -10.71
N HIS A 76 4.89 12.63 -11.76
CA HIS A 76 3.98 13.46 -12.54
C HIS A 76 4.64 14.67 -13.23
N THR A 77 5.91 14.59 -13.54
CA THR A 77 6.63 15.56 -14.36
C THR A 77 6.99 14.97 -15.73
N VAL A 78 7.65 15.76 -16.57
CA VAL A 78 8.17 15.29 -17.87
C VAL A 78 9.33 14.30 -17.72
N ASP A 79 9.94 14.25 -16.55
CA ASP A 79 11.06 13.37 -16.23
C ASP A 79 10.59 12.01 -15.62
N ASP A 80 9.25 11.82 -15.45
CA ASP A 80 8.66 10.54 -15.02
C ASP A 80 8.65 9.52 -16.17
N GLU A 81 9.84 9.16 -16.61
CA GLU A 81 10.08 8.23 -17.72
C GLU A 81 10.76 6.96 -17.26
N TYR A 82 10.50 5.86 -17.98
CA TYR A 82 11.19 4.60 -17.70
C TYR A 82 12.71 4.74 -17.89
N ASN A 83 13.45 4.31 -16.85
CA ASN A 83 14.90 4.27 -16.89
C ASN A 83 15.38 2.80 -16.84
N PRO A 84 16.11 2.31 -17.86
CA PRO A 84 16.58 0.93 -17.91
C PRO A 84 17.60 0.57 -16.81
N SER A 85 18.12 1.54 -16.10
CA SER A 85 18.97 1.32 -14.92
C SER A 85 18.21 1.04 -13.63
N TRP A 86 16.88 1.14 -13.63
CA TRP A 86 16.06 0.85 -12.46
C TRP A 86 16.23 -0.58 -11.98
N LYS A 87 16.39 -0.74 -10.69
CA LYS A 87 16.40 -2.02 -10.02
C LYS A 87 14.97 -2.37 -9.62
N LEU A 88 14.44 -3.46 -10.16
CA LEU A 88 13.04 -3.82 -10.01
C LEU A 88 12.78 -4.81 -8.85
N GLU A 89 13.74 -5.04 -7.97
CA GLU A 89 13.60 -5.98 -6.85
C GLU A 89 12.44 -5.58 -5.90
N SER A 90 12.29 -4.29 -5.60
CA SER A 90 11.18 -3.82 -4.76
C SER A 90 9.83 -3.93 -5.46
N THR A 91 9.79 -3.82 -6.79
CA THR A 91 8.60 -4.08 -7.59
C THR A 91 8.21 -5.55 -7.50
N ALA A 92 9.17 -6.46 -7.66
CA ALA A 92 8.94 -7.90 -7.51
C ALA A 92 8.42 -8.25 -6.10
N GLN A 93 9.01 -7.68 -5.04
CA GLN A 93 8.52 -7.83 -3.67
C GLN A 93 7.08 -7.32 -3.49
N THR A 94 6.75 -6.19 -4.11
CA THR A 94 5.40 -5.62 -4.04
C THR A 94 4.37 -6.55 -4.71
N ILE A 95 4.71 -7.11 -5.86
CA ILE A 95 3.87 -8.09 -6.56
C ILE A 95 3.70 -9.34 -5.71
N GLU A 96 4.78 -9.87 -5.14
CA GLU A 96 4.72 -11.03 -4.25
C GLU A 96 3.82 -10.77 -3.02
N ALA A 97 3.95 -9.60 -2.39
CA ALA A 97 3.10 -9.20 -1.29
C ALA A 97 1.61 -9.16 -1.68
N ALA A 98 1.29 -8.63 -2.87
CA ALA A 98 -0.07 -8.58 -3.38
C ALA A 98 -0.65 -10.00 -3.59
N VAL A 99 0.14 -10.92 -4.16
CA VAL A 99 -0.26 -12.33 -4.34
C VAL A 99 -0.51 -12.99 -2.98
N ARG A 100 0.43 -12.88 -2.04
CA ARG A 100 0.31 -13.50 -0.70
C ARG A 100 -0.89 -12.94 0.08
N MET A 101 -1.13 -11.62 0.03
CA MET A 101 -2.32 -11.02 0.64
C MET A 101 -3.60 -11.57 0.02
N THR A 102 -3.65 -11.68 -1.30
CA THR A 102 -4.81 -12.25 -2.01
C THR A 102 -5.06 -13.70 -1.60
N GLU A 103 -4.01 -14.51 -1.50
CA GLU A 103 -4.12 -15.89 -1.03
C GLU A 103 -4.59 -15.98 0.42
N ALA A 104 -4.09 -15.12 1.30
CA ALA A 104 -4.51 -15.05 2.69
C ALA A 104 -5.99 -14.68 2.80
N LEU A 105 -6.44 -13.69 2.03
CA LEU A 105 -7.84 -13.26 1.99
C LEU A 105 -8.76 -14.37 1.43
N ASN A 106 -8.35 -15.08 0.40
CA ASN A 106 -9.12 -16.20 -0.16
C ASN A 106 -9.30 -17.37 0.82
N LYS A 107 -8.39 -17.54 1.77
CA LYS A 107 -8.50 -18.58 2.82
C LYS A 107 -9.40 -18.17 3.98
N ARG A 108 -9.74 -16.89 4.08
CA ARG A 108 -10.62 -16.40 5.16
C ARG A 108 -12.05 -16.88 4.96
N LYS A 109 -12.70 -17.20 6.09
CA LYS A 109 -14.13 -17.53 6.12
C LYS A 109 -15.00 -16.29 6.38
N ALA A 110 -14.43 -15.29 7.05
CA ALA A 110 -15.10 -14.03 7.35
C ALA A 110 -14.74 -12.96 6.32
N PRO A 111 -15.66 -12.06 5.97
CA PRO A 111 -15.35 -10.91 5.14
C PRO A 111 -14.33 -9.99 5.83
N VAL A 112 -13.75 -9.08 5.05
CA VAL A 112 -12.93 -7.99 5.61
C VAL A 112 -13.84 -7.01 6.31
N GLU A 113 -13.48 -6.60 7.53
CA GLU A 113 -14.26 -5.71 8.36
C GLU A 113 -13.56 -4.36 8.57
N TRP A 114 -14.36 -3.30 8.65
CA TRP A 114 -13.88 -1.98 9.02
C TRP A 114 -13.56 -1.91 10.52
N THR A 115 -12.46 -1.23 10.88
CA THR A 115 -12.03 -1.10 12.29
C THR A 115 -12.65 0.10 13.03
N GLY A 116 -13.52 0.86 12.37
CA GLY A 116 -14.09 2.09 12.95
C GLY A 116 -13.16 3.31 12.94
N LYS A 117 -11.94 3.17 12.41
CA LYS A 117 -10.97 4.28 12.29
C LYS A 117 -11.19 5.15 11.05
N MET A 118 -12.27 4.92 10.31
CA MET A 118 -12.56 5.65 9.08
C MET A 118 -12.81 7.14 9.37
N THR A 119 -12.23 7.98 8.52
CA THR A 119 -12.38 9.45 8.57
C THR A 119 -13.20 9.99 7.39
N PHE A 120 -13.88 9.11 6.66
CA PHE A 120 -14.71 9.44 5.50
C PHE A 120 -16.06 8.73 5.58
N PRO A 121 -17.13 9.34 5.04
CA PRO A 121 -18.45 8.71 4.97
C PRO A 121 -18.43 7.57 3.94
N VAL A 122 -19.16 6.50 4.25
CA VAL A 122 -19.47 5.44 3.29
C VAL A 122 -20.76 5.80 2.56
N GLU A 123 -20.70 5.91 1.26
CA GLU A 123 -21.88 6.11 0.42
C GLU A 123 -22.66 4.80 0.32
N ARG A 124 -23.97 4.85 0.54
CA ARG A 124 -24.87 3.69 0.45
C ARG A 124 -25.72 3.78 -0.80
#